data_649bc40c5c44b92abc03fa16a4b896c2
#
_entry.id   649bc40c5c44b92abc03fa16a4b896c2
#
_cell.length_a   1.000
_cell.length_b   1.000
_cell.length_c   1.000
_cell.angle_alpha   90.00
_cell.angle_beta   90.00
_cell.angle_gamma   90.00
#
_symmetry.space_group_name_H-M   'P 1'
#
loop_
_entity.id
_entity.type
_entity.pdbx_description
1 polymer ?
#
loop_
_entity_poly.entity_id
_entity_poly.type
_entity_poly.pdbx_seq_one_letter_code
_entity_poly.pdbx_strand_id
1 'polypeptide(L)'
;MKKLLALLVGLSVSPAFAATPYDIYATGRYDEAMKAGAASGTASGFAVAARAALADATTRPAPCLDCLYHAEEFARKAIAADPRVVEGHVYLAVAMGYEARVVGPVWARAHNYPGRAKDELDAALALDPKSVWALGALGGWNVEIVRTGGDRLASWLYGASVDNGLAAFASAFKSAPENLSVRYQYALSLSGYDADRFRREIDDAFARIAKEKPQTAYETLARARAAELARLLKNGDRAQFDTRVRRYQGYP
;
A
#
# COMPACT_ATOMS: atom_id res chain seq x y z
N MET A 1 -2.42 35.16 -66.72
CA MET A 1 -2.99 33.97 -66.08
C MET A 1 -2.14 33.66 -64.86
N LYS A 2 -2.55 34.09 -63.64
CA LYS A 2 -1.84 33.82 -62.37
C LYS A 2 -2.48 32.61 -61.71
N LYS A 3 -1.75 31.50 -61.56
CA LYS A 3 -2.20 30.31 -60.84
C LYS A 3 -1.97 30.55 -59.35
N LEU A 4 -3.06 30.60 -58.56
CA LEU A 4 -3.02 30.55 -57.08
C LEU A 4 -2.77 29.09 -56.67
N LEU A 5 -1.67 28.87 -55.97
CA LEU A 5 -1.36 27.60 -55.33
C LEU A 5 -1.93 27.66 -53.88
N ALA A 6 -2.99 26.93 -53.62
CA ALA A 6 -3.54 26.81 -52.24
C ALA A 6 -2.71 25.80 -51.44
N LEU A 7 -2.02 26.26 -50.40
CA LEU A 7 -1.28 25.45 -49.47
C LEU A 7 -2.27 24.89 -48.42
N LEU A 8 -2.61 23.60 -48.54
CA LEU A 8 -3.37 22.89 -47.50
C LEU A 8 -2.42 22.55 -46.34
N VAL A 9 -2.52 23.31 -45.26
CA VAL A 9 -1.85 22.96 -43.97
C VAL A 9 -2.72 21.90 -43.29
N GLY A 10 -2.30 20.64 -43.40
CA GLY A 10 -2.91 19.53 -42.65
C GLY A 10 -2.60 19.67 -41.17
N LEU A 11 -3.58 20.00 -40.35
CA LEU A 11 -3.52 19.90 -38.89
C LEU A 11 -3.49 18.40 -38.53
N SER A 12 -2.31 17.87 -38.26
CA SER A 12 -2.16 16.57 -37.64
C SER A 12 -2.59 16.65 -36.17
N VAL A 13 -3.83 16.24 -35.88
CA VAL A 13 -4.32 16.03 -34.53
C VAL A 13 -3.65 14.74 -34.04
N SER A 14 -2.61 14.87 -33.19
CA SER A 14 -2.06 13.74 -32.47
C SER A 14 -3.15 13.13 -31.58
N PRO A 15 -3.39 11.81 -31.62
CA PRO A 15 -4.36 11.20 -30.73
C PRO A 15 -3.89 11.45 -29.29
N ALA A 16 -4.70 12.13 -28.50
CA ALA A 16 -4.50 12.22 -27.08
C ALA A 16 -4.63 10.78 -26.55
N PHE A 17 -3.52 10.19 -26.08
CA PHE A 17 -3.56 8.89 -25.40
C PHE A 17 -4.51 9.01 -24.21
N ALA A 18 -5.53 8.17 -24.17
CA ALA A 18 -6.42 8.11 -23.02
C ALA A 18 -5.58 7.72 -21.78
N ALA A 19 -5.80 8.45 -20.67
CA ALA A 19 -5.08 8.18 -19.42
C ALA A 19 -5.33 6.73 -18.99
N THR A 20 -4.25 6.03 -18.62
CA THR A 20 -4.37 4.66 -18.11
C THR A 20 -5.05 4.65 -16.74
N PRO A 21 -5.62 3.52 -16.29
CA PRO A 21 -6.14 3.39 -14.92
C PRO A 21 -5.13 3.81 -13.85
N TYR A 22 -3.84 3.52 -14.09
CA TYR A 22 -2.76 3.93 -13.19
C TYR A 22 -2.53 5.45 -13.20
N ASP A 23 -2.54 6.10 -14.35
CA ASP A 23 -2.41 7.56 -14.44
C ASP A 23 -3.54 8.27 -13.68
N ILE A 24 -4.76 7.75 -13.78
CA ILE A 24 -5.91 8.24 -13.03
C ILE A 24 -5.71 8.05 -11.52
N TYR A 25 -5.28 6.85 -11.10
CA TYR A 25 -4.91 6.56 -9.71
C TYR A 25 -3.85 7.53 -9.17
N ALA A 26 -2.80 7.78 -9.95
CA ALA A 26 -1.69 8.62 -9.56
C ALA A 26 -2.12 10.06 -9.22
N THR A 27 -3.19 10.55 -9.85
CA THR A 27 -3.77 11.87 -9.56
C THR A 27 -4.70 11.91 -8.34
N GLY A 28 -4.99 10.76 -7.70
CA GLY A 28 -5.89 10.66 -6.55
C GLY A 28 -7.37 10.51 -6.89
N ARG A 29 -7.72 10.36 -8.17
CA ARG A 29 -9.10 10.08 -8.61
C ARG A 29 -9.43 8.61 -8.48
N TYR A 30 -9.49 8.13 -7.21
CA TYR A 30 -9.56 6.70 -6.92
C TYR A 30 -10.82 6.03 -7.46
N ASP A 31 -11.99 6.67 -7.35
CA ASP A 31 -13.25 6.13 -7.91
C ASP A 31 -13.18 5.95 -9.42
N GLU A 32 -12.60 6.92 -10.12
CA GLU A 32 -12.42 6.82 -11.57
C GLU A 32 -11.41 5.76 -11.95
N ALA A 33 -10.32 5.64 -11.18
CA ALA A 33 -9.31 4.61 -11.39
C ALA A 33 -9.87 3.20 -11.16
N MET A 34 -10.73 3.00 -10.15
CA MET A 34 -11.45 1.75 -9.92
C MET A 34 -12.34 1.39 -11.12
N LYS A 35 -13.14 2.34 -11.60
CA LYS A 35 -14.04 2.14 -12.75
C LYS A 35 -13.26 1.83 -14.03
N ALA A 36 -12.21 2.61 -14.31
CA ALA A 36 -11.37 2.41 -15.49
C ALA A 36 -10.61 1.07 -15.45
N GLY A 37 -10.06 0.72 -14.28
CA GLY A 37 -9.38 -0.56 -14.07
C GLY A 37 -10.32 -1.75 -14.27
N ALA A 38 -11.51 -1.70 -13.67
CA ALA A 38 -12.53 -2.74 -13.83
C ALA A 38 -13.03 -2.85 -15.28
N ALA A 39 -13.25 -1.74 -15.94
CA ALA A 39 -13.72 -1.71 -17.33
C ALA A 39 -12.70 -2.29 -18.34
N SER A 40 -11.41 -2.33 -17.99
CA SER A 40 -10.39 -2.92 -18.86
C SER A 40 -10.52 -4.44 -18.98
N GLY A 41 -11.14 -5.12 -18.03
CA GLY A 41 -11.31 -6.57 -17.98
C GLY A 41 -10.00 -7.36 -17.85
N THR A 42 -8.86 -6.68 -17.63
CA THR A 42 -7.54 -7.30 -17.55
C THR A 42 -7.07 -7.52 -16.12
N ALA A 43 -6.19 -8.49 -15.90
CA ALA A 43 -5.59 -8.74 -14.59
C ALA A 43 -4.90 -7.48 -14.01
N SER A 44 -4.11 -6.79 -14.83
CA SER A 44 -3.44 -5.54 -14.44
C SER A 44 -4.43 -4.41 -14.14
N GLY A 45 -5.51 -4.30 -14.91
CA GLY A 45 -6.57 -3.31 -14.64
C GLY A 45 -7.28 -3.56 -13.33
N PHE A 46 -7.65 -4.81 -13.04
CA PHE A 46 -8.22 -5.19 -11.74
C PHE A 46 -7.24 -4.95 -10.59
N ALA A 47 -5.94 -5.21 -10.78
CA ALA A 47 -4.92 -4.92 -9.77
C ALA A 47 -4.84 -3.40 -9.49
N VAL A 48 -4.89 -2.55 -10.51
CA VAL A 48 -4.95 -1.09 -10.31
C VAL A 48 -6.24 -0.68 -9.60
N ALA A 49 -7.39 -1.30 -9.92
CA ALA A 49 -8.65 -1.04 -9.24
C ALA A 49 -8.57 -1.41 -7.74
N ALA A 50 -7.95 -2.56 -7.40
CA ALA A 50 -7.69 -2.97 -6.02
C ALA A 50 -6.79 -1.95 -5.28
N ARG A 51 -5.72 -1.51 -5.93
CA ARG A 51 -4.83 -0.48 -5.39
C ARG A 51 -5.56 0.83 -5.14
N ALA A 52 -6.42 1.25 -6.05
CA ALA A 52 -7.21 2.47 -5.92
C ALA A 52 -8.22 2.37 -4.76
N ALA A 53 -8.90 1.23 -4.61
CA ALA A 53 -9.80 0.97 -3.49
C ALA A 53 -9.07 0.98 -2.13
N LEU A 54 -7.87 0.38 -2.05
CA LEU A 54 -7.02 0.45 -0.86
C LEU A 54 -6.60 1.89 -0.53
N ALA A 55 -6.22 2.68 -1.54
CA ALA A 55 -5.86 4.07 -1.35
C ALA A 55 -7.07 4.88 -0.87
N ASP A 56 -8.25 4.71 -1.48
CA ASP A 56 -9.48 5.35 -1.02
C ASP A 56 -9.79 4.99 0.43
N ALA A 57 -9.81 3.69 0.78
CA ALA A 57 -10.09 3.23 2.14
C ALA A 57 -9.13 3.82 3.19
N THR A 58 -7.83 3.88 2.89
CA THR A 58 -6.78 4.30 3.84
C THR A 58 -6.58 5.82 3.91
N THR A 59 -7.12 6.56 2.96
CA THR A 59 -7.08 8.03 2.98
C THR A 59 -8.27 8.66 3.70
N ARG A 60 -9.34 7.92 3.90
CA ARG A 60 -10.56 8.38 4.58
C ARG A 60 -10.31 8.76 6.06
N PRO A 61 -11.13 9.66 6.63
CA PRO A 61 -11.04 10.04 8.04
C PRO A 61 -11.32 8.89 9.01
N ALA A 62 -12.18 7.96 8.63
CA ALA A 62 -12.56 6.78 9.40
C ALA A 62 -12.38 5.52 8.56
N PRO A 63 -12.12 4.35 9.19
CA PRO A 63 -12.05 3.08 8.50
C PRO A 63 -13.32 2.80 7.70
N CYS A 64 -13.15 2.33 6.46
CA CYS A 64 -14.25 2.00 5.56
C CYS A 64 -14.16 0.51 5.19
N LEU A 65 -14.89 -0.33 5.92
CA LEU A 65 -14.85 -1.79 5.70
C LEU A 65 -15.37 -2.17 4.31
N ASP A 66 -16.45 -1.55 3.83
CA ASP A 66 -16.97 -1.79 2.49
C ASP A 66 -15.97 -1.41 1.40
N CYS A 67 -15.18 -0.33 1.61
CA CYS A 67 -14.12 0.02 0.67
C CYS A 67 -13.01 -1.04 0.62
N LEU A 68 -12.71 -1.68 1.76
CA LEU A 68 -11.74 -2.77 1.84
C LEU A 68 -12.26 -4.03 1.17
N TYR A 69 -13.55 -4.36 1.31
CA TYR A 69 -14.18 -5.47 0.58
C TYR A 69 -14.15 -5.25 -0.93
N HIS A 70 -14.33 -4.03 -1.41
CA HIS A 70 -14.13 -3.73 -2.84
C HIS A 70 -12.67 -3.96 -3.28
N ALA A 71 -11.70 -3.60 -2.43
CA ALA A 71 -10.29 -3.88 -2.72
C ALA A 71 -10.02 -5.39 -2.78
N GLU A 72 -10.56 -6.16 -1.83
CA GLU A 72 -10.47 -7.63 -1.84
C GLU A 72 -11.11 -8.20 -3.12
N GLU A 73 -12.31 -7.75 -3.49
CA GLU A 73 -13.02 -8.20 -4.69
C GLU A 73 -12.21 -7.96 -5.97
N PHE A 74 -11.66 -6.75 -6.14
CA PHE A 74 -10.85 -6.43 -7.31
C PHE A 74 -9.54 -7.22 -7.34
N ALA A 75 -8.88 -7.43 -6.20
CA ALA A 75 -7.68 -8.24 -6.11
C ALA A 75 -7.97 -9.70 -6.51
N ARG A 76 -9.09 -10.29 -6.05
CA ARG A 76 -9.55 -11.62 -6.47
C ARG A 76 -9.85 -11.69 -7.96
N LYS A 77 -10.47 -10.67 -8.54
CA LYS A 77 -10.70 -10.59 -9.99
C LYS A 77 -9.40 -10.52 -10.77
N ALA A 78 -8.39 -9.83 -10.25
CA ALA A 78 -7.06 -9.78 -10.86
C ALA A 78 -6.42 -11.17 -10.91
N ILE A 79 -6.43 -11.90 -9.79
CA ILE A 79 -5.89 -13.27 -9.70
C ILE A 79 -6.70 -14.24 -10.57
N ALA A 80 -8.02 -14.11 -10.61
CA ALA A 80 -8.88 -14.95 -11.45
C ALA A 80 -8.62 -14.74 -12.96
N ALA A 81 -8.27 -13.50 -13.37
CA ALA A 81 -7.94 -13.17 -14.74
C ALA A 81 -6.53 -13.64 -15.15
N ASP A 82 -5.55 -13.56 -14.27
CA ASP A 82 -4.22 -14.16 -14.41
C ASP A 82 -3.65 -14.49 -13.01
N PRO A 83 -3.55 -15.79 -12.64
CA PRO A 83 -2.96 -16.19 -11.36
C PRO A 83 -1.49 -15.79 -11.15
N ARG A 84 -0.81 -15.32 -12.19
CA ARG A 84 0.59 -14.85 -12.12
C ARG A 84 0.71 -13.34 -11.89
N VAL A 85 -0.39 -12.63 -11.73
CA VAL A 85 -0.37 -11.19 -11.42
C VAL A 85 0.05 -10.96 -9.97
N VAL A 86 1.31 -10.58 -9.77
CA VAL A 86 1.92 -10.39 -8.44
C VAL A 86 1.13 -9.39 -7.60
N GLU A 87 0.73 -8.26 -8.20
CA GLU A 87 0.01 -7.18 -7.53
C GLU A 87 -1.38 -7.63 -7.02
N GLY A 88 -2.04 -8.56 -7.71
CA GLY A 88 -3.31 -9.12 -7.26
C GLY A 88 -3.17 -9.80 -5.89
N HIS A 89 -2.18 -10.68 -5.75
CA HIS A 89 -1.85 -11.36 -4.50
C HIS A 89 -1.47 -10.37 -3.40
N VAL A 90 -0.61 -9.40 -3.72
CA VAL A 90 -0.18 -8.37 -2.75
C VAL A 90 -1.38 -7.57 -2.24
N TYR A 91 -2.25 -7.07 -3.13
CA TYR A 91 -3.36 -6.21 -2.71
C TYR A 91 -4.45 -7.01 -1.99
N LEU A 92 -4.63 -8.29 -2.30
CA LEU A 92 -5.51 -9.18 -1.54
C LEU A 92 -5.00 -9.34 -0.10
N ALA A 93 -3.71 -9.61 0.09
CA ALA A 93 -3.11 -9.70 1.42
C ALA A 93 -3.22 -8.39 2.21
N VAL A 94 -2.98 -7.25 1.55
CA VAL A 94 -3.07 -5.92 2.17
C VAL A 94 -4.51 -5.59 2.56
N ALA A 95 -5.50 -5.90 1.71
CA ALA A 95 -6.92 -5.70 2.02
C ALA A 95 -7.31 -6.49 3.27
N MET A 96 -7.01 -7.79 3.32
CA MET A 96 -7.26 -8.63 4.48
C MET A 96 -6.55 -8.11 5.75
N GLY A 97 -5.35 -7.55 5.62
CA GLY A 97 -4.63 -6.94 6.73
C GLY A 97 -5.35 -5.70 7.31
N TYR A 98 -5.90 -4.84 6.46
CA TYR A 98 -6.69 -3.68 6.90
C TYR A 98 -8.06 -4.10 7.45
N GLU A 99 -8.73 -5.06 6.80
CA GLU A 99 -10.00 -5.63 7.30
C GLU A 99 -9.83 -6.19 8.71
N ALA A 100 -8.76 -6.95 8.95
CA ALA A 100 -8.43 -7.53 10.25
C ALA A 100 -8.35 -6.48 11.36
N ARG A 101 -7.85 -5.28 11.05
CA ARG A 101 -7.78 -4.17 12.01
C ARG A 101 -9.14 -3.58 12.33
N VAL A 102 -10.03 -3.54 11.34
CA VAL A 102 -11.39 -2.98 11.50
C VAL A 102 -12.29 -3.97 12.25
N VAL A 103 -12.25 -5.26 11.87
CA VAL A 103 -13.11 -6.29 12.51
C VAL A 103 -12.57 -6.76 13.86
N GLY A 104 -11.31 -6.46 14.17
CA GLY A 104 -10.65 -6.80 15.42
C GLY A 104 -10.00 -8.20 15.46
N PRO A 105 -9.06 -8.41 16.39
CA PRO A 105 -8.17 -9.58 16.38
C PRO A 105 -8.89 -10.91 16.60
N VAL A 106 -9.95 -10.94 17.38
CA VAL A 106 -10.72 -12.18 17.64
C VAL A 106 -11.40 -12.67 16.37
N TRP A 107 -12.11 -11.78 15.68
CA TRP A 107 -12.78 -12.12 14.41
C TRP A 107 -11.78 -12.46 13.33
N ALA A 108 -10.72 -11.65 13.16
CA ALA A 108 -9.68 -11.87 12.17
C ALA A 108 -9.02 -13.24 12.33
N ARG A 109 -8.75 -13.66 13.58
CA ARG A 109 -8.20 -14.99 13.86
C ARG A 109 -9.20 -16.11 13.57
N ALA A 110 -10.47 -15.95 13.98
CA ALA A 110 -11.51 -16.97 13.73
C ALA A 110 -11.70 -17.24 12.23
N HIS A 111 -11.50 -16.24 11.37
CA HIS A 111 -11.60 -16.33 9.91
C HIS A 111 -10.24 -16.50 9.21
N ASN A 112 -9.18 -16.76 9.98
CA ASN A 112 -7.82 -16.99 9.50
C ASN A 112 -7.28 -15.89 8.57
N TYR A 113 -7.64 -14.63 8.78
CA TYR A 113 -7.09 -13.51 8.00
C TYR A 113 -5.55 -13.47 7.99
N PRO A 114 -4.86 -13.66 9.13
CA PRO A 114 -3.40 -13.67 9.13
C PRO A 114 -2.79 -14.76 8.23
N GLY A 115 -3.30 -16.01 8.31
CA GLY A 115 -2.80 -17.12 7.50
C GLY A 115 -3.07 -16.89 6.02
N ARG A 116 -4.32 -16.56 5.66
CA ARG A 116 -4.71 -16.27 4.27
C ARG A 116 -3.88 -15.12 3.65
N ALA A 117 -3.65 -14.03 4.40
CA ALA A 117 -2.81 -12.95 3.93
C ALA A 117 -1.35 -13.40 3.73
N LYS A 118 -0.83 -14.27 4.61
CA LYS A 118 0.51 -14.84 4.46
C LYS A 118 0.61 -15.70 3.20
N ASP A 119 -0.37 -16.56 2.94
CA ASP A 119 -0.41 -17.44 1.77
C ASP A 119 -0.34 -16.61 0.47
N GLU A 120 -1.08 -15.50 0.41
CA GLU A 120 -1.06 -14.61 -0.74
C GLU A 120 0.30 -13.88 -0.91
N LEU A 121 0.93 -13.46 0.20
CA LEU A 121 2.27 -12.88 0.14
C LEU A 121 3.33 -13.89 -0.31
N ASP A 122 3.21 -15.15 0.12
CA ASP A 122 4.10 -16.21 -0.31
C ASP A 122 3.90 -16.52 -1.81
N ALA A 123 2.67 -16.54 -2.29
CA ALA A 123 2.36 -16.68 -3.71
C ALA A 123 2.97 -15.52 -4.53
N ALA A 124 2.81 -14.28 -4.08
CA ALA A 124 3.42 -13.12 -4.72
C ALA A 124 4.96 -13.23 -4.80
N LEU A 125 5.61 -13.65 -3.72
CA LEU A 125 7.06 -13.79 -3.66
C LEU A 125 7.58 -15.04 -4.41
N ALA A 126 6.78 -16.07 -4.56
CA ALA A 126 7.09 -17.19 -5.44
C ALA A 126 7.11 -16.77 -6.93
N LEU A 127 6.23 -15.84 -7.32
CA LEU A 127 6.17 -15.28 -8.67
C LEU A 127 7.27 -14.24 -8.91
N ASP A 128 7.50 -13.34 -7.97
CA ASP A 128 8.57 -12.35 -8.00
C ASP A 128 9.24 -12.19 -6.62
N PRO A 129 10.36 -12.88 -6.38
CA PRO A 129 11.10 -12.81 -5.11
C PRO A 129 11.67 -11.42 -4.77
N LYS A 130 11.69 -10.51 -5.74
CA LYS A 130 12.17 -9.13 -5.58
C LYS A 130 11.05 -8.10 -5.58
N SER A 131 9.80 -8.52 -5.60
CA SER A 131 8.65 -7.62 -5.55
C SER A 131 8.72 -6.72 -4.31
N VAL A 132 8.92 -5.43 -4.56
CA VAL A 132 9.04 -4.42 -3.50
C VAL A 132 7.75 -4.32 -2.68
N TRP A 133 6.61 -4.47 -3.36
CA TRP A 133 5.30 -4.42 -2.72
C TRP A 133 5.04 -5.65 -1.86
N ALA A 134 5.37 -6.85 -2.34
CA ALA A 134 5.23 -8.09 -1.58
C ALA A 134 6.16 -8.11 -0.36
N LEU A 135 7.43 -7.73 -0.54
CA LEU A 135 8.41 -7.63 0.54
C LEU A 135 8.00 -6.58 1.59
N GLY A 136 7.54 -5.41 1.16
CA GLY A 136 7.04 -4.37 2.07
C GLY A 136 5.79 -4.82 2.84
N ALA A 137 4.85 -5.48 2.17
CA ALA A 137 3.65 -6.01 2.81
C ALA A 137 3.98 -7.15 3.78
N LEU A 138 4.92 -8.06 3.44
CA LEU A 138 5.42 -9.11 4.33
C LEU A 138 6.11 -8.52 5.56
N GLY A 139 6.88 -7.45 5.38
CA GLY A 139 7.49 -6.70 6.48
C GLY A 139 6.44 -6.19 7.47
N GLY A 140 5.43 -5.49 6.95
CA GLY A 140 4.31 -4.98 7.75
C GLY A 140 3.50 -6.09 8.42
N TRP A 141 3.24 -7.18 7.70
CA TRP A 141 2.52 -8.34 8.22
C TRP A 141 3.24 -8.96 9.44
N ASN A 142 4.54 -9.21 9.35
CA ASN A 142 5.32 -9.77 10.46
C ASN A 142 5.24 -8.90 11.72
N VAL A 143 5.48 -7.60 11.58
CA VAL A 143 5.43 -6.65 12.70
C VAL A 143 4.03 -6.60 13.31
N GLU A 144 2.99 -6.60 12.47
CA GLU A 144 1.60 -6.53 12.92
C GLU A 144 1.15 -7.78 13.68
N ILE A 145 1.54 -8.98 13.21
CA ILE A 145 1.21 -10.24 13.88
C ILE A 145 1.86 -10.30 15.25
N VAL A 146 3.13 -9.87 15.38
CA VAL A 146 3.83 -9.79 16.67
C VAL A 146 3.17 -8.76 17.59
N ARG A 147 2.83 -7.59 17.07
CA ARG A 147 2.17 -6.52 17.83
C ARG A 147 0.83 -6.95 18.42
N THR A 148 0.06 -7.76 17.68
CA THR A 148 -1.30 -8.18 18.09
C THR A 148 -1.32 -9.46 18.91
N GLY A 149 -0.40 -10.39 18.66
CA GLY A 149 -0.37 -11.70 19.28
C GLY A 149 0.76 -11.89 20.31
N GLY A 150 1.74 -10.99 20.34
CA GLY A 150 2.98 -11.16 21.09
C GLY A 150 3.94 -12.16 20.43
N ASP A 151 5.23 -12.07 20.76
CA ASP A 151 6.31 -12.81 20.10
C ASP A 151 6.08 -14.33 20.06
N ARG A 152 5.70 -14.93 21.19
CA ARG A 152 5.57 -16.39 21.31
C ARG A 152 4.46 -16.94 20.42
N LEU A 153 3.27 -16.31 20.46
CA LEU A 153 2.12 -16.78 19.70
C LEU A 153 2.31 -16.51 18.20
N ALA A 154 2.85 -15.36 17.86
CA ALA A 154 3.17 -14.98 16.49
C ALA A 154 4.16 -15.98 15.84
N SER A 155 5.23 -16.29 16.54
CA SER A 155 6.24 -17.26 16.07
C SER A 155 5.67 -18.66 15.95
N TRP A 156 4.95 -19.14 16.98
CA TRP A 156 4.42 -20.50 16.99
C TRP A 156 3.32 -20.75 15.94
N LEU A 157 2.39 -19.81 15.76
CA LEU A 157 1.27 -20.00 14.83
C LEU A 157 1.59 -19.65 13.38
N TYR A 158 2.45 -18.64 13.18
CA TYR A 158 2.62 -18.02 11.86
C TYR A 158 4.09 -17.90 11.42
N GLY A 159 5.06 -18.29 12.28
CA GLY A 159 6.48 -18.05 12.01
C GLY A 159 6.85 -16.55 11.93
N ALA A 160 5.99 -15.68 12.46
CA ALA A 160 6.20 -14.24 12.41
C ALA A 160 7.14 -13.76 13.51
N SER A 161 8.03 -12.84 13.16
CA SER A 161 8.90 -12.13 14.10
C SER A 161 9.19 -10.72 13.61
N VAL A 162 9.56 -9.83 14.53
CA VAL A 162 10.00 -8.48 14.17
C VAL A 162 11.25 -8.53 13.29
N ASP A 163 12.18 -9.42 13.56
CA ASP A 163 13.41 -9.58 12.77
C ASP A 163 13.11 -10.01 11.34
N ASN A 164 12.17 -10.95 11.12
CA ASN A 164 11.70 -11.32 9.79
C ASN A 164 11.05 -10.11 9.08
N GLY A 165 10.30 -9.30 9.81
CA GLY A 165 9.71 -8.07 9.29
C GLY A 165 10.76 -7.06 8.83
N LEU A 166 11.77 -6.82 9.66
CA LEU A 166 12.88 -5.92 9.34
C LEU A 166 13.69 -6.44 8.13
N ALA A 167 13.96 -7.75 8.05
CA ALA A 167 14.65 -8.37 6.93
C ALA A 167 13.88 -8.23 5.61
N ALA A 168 12.55 -8.40 5.65
CA ALA A 168 11.69 -8.20 4.48
C ALA A 168 11.71 -6.73 4.01
N PHE A 169 11.58 -5.76 4.91
CA PHE A 169 11.71 -4.34 4.59
C PHE A 169 13.12 -4.00 4.05
N ALA A 170 14.18 -4.54 4.64
CA ALA A 170 15.54 -4.33 4.15
C ALA A 170 15.72 -4.85 2.71
N SER A 171 15.11 -6.01 2.40
CA SER A 171 15.10 -6.56 1.04
C SER A 171 14.31 -5.67 0.06
N ALA A 172 13.17 -5.13 0.48
CA ALA A 172 12.41 -4.16 -0.31
C ALA A 172 13.24 -2.90 -0.62
N PHE A 173 13.93 -2.34 0.39
CA PHE A 173 14.78 -1.15 0.20
C PHE A 173 16.03 -1.42 -0.64
N LYS A 174 16.53 -2.66 -0.66
CA LYS A 174 17.63 -3.06 -1.55
C LYS A 174 17.17 -3.06 -3.01
N SER A 175 15.93 -3.45 -3.28
CA SER A 175 15.35 -3.47 -4.63
C SER A 175 14.87 -2.09 -5.09
N ALA A 176 14.33 -1.27 -4.20
CA ALA A 176 13.84 0.07 -4.50
C ALA A 176 14.08 1.03 -3.31
N PRO A 177 15.30 1.58 -3.18
CA PRO A 177 15.68 2.40 -2.04
C PRO A 177 14.87 3.70 -1.90
N GLU A 178 14.27 4.19 -2.98
CA GLU A 178 13.50 5.44 -3.02
C GLU A 178 11.98 5.22 -3.01
N ASN A 179 11.52 3.98 -2.70
CA ASN A 179 10.08 3.73 -2.65
C ASN A 179 9.46 4.36 -1.40
N LEU A 180 8.85 5.54 -1.58
CA LEU A 180 8.25 6.32 -0.52
C LEU A 180 7.14 5.57 0.21
N SER A 181 6.27 4.89 -0.53
CA SER A 181 5.13 4.17 0.04
C SER A 181 5.57 3.06 0.98
N VAL A 182 6.54 2.22 0.58
CA VAL A 182 7.07 1.14 1.43
C VAL A 182 7.82 1.70 2.64
N ARG A 183 8.58 2.78 2.45
CA ARG A 183 9.28 3.45 3.56
C ARG A 183 8.30 4.06 4.57
N TYR A 184 7.20 4.62 4.10
CA TYR A 184 6.14 5.10 4.99
C TYR A 184 5.50 3.95 5.79
N GLN A 185 5.20 2.82 5.14
CA GLN A 185 4.66 1.64 5.82
C GLN A 185 5.65 1.06 6.85
N TYR A 186 6.94 1.04 6.55
CA TYR A 186 8.00 0.67 7.50
C TYR A 186 7.98 1.56 8.74
N ALA A 187 8.06 2.88 8.56
CA ALA A 187 8.01 3.82 9.67
C ALA A 187 6.73 3.68 10.50
N LEU A 188 5.59 3.54 9.82
CA LEU A 188 4.28 3.39 10.47
C LEU A 188 4.16 2.07 11.25
N SER A 189 4.68 0.97 10.71
CA SER A 189 4.70 -0.34 11.37
C SER A 189 5.53 -0.31 12.65
N LEU A 190 6.73 0.24 12.60
CA LEU A 190 7.62 0.36 13.77
C LEU A 190 7.05 1.34 14.81
N SER A 191 6.45 2.45 14.35
CA SER A 191 5.78 3.42 15.23
C SER A 191 4.64 2.80 16.02
N GLY A 192 3.87 1.91 15.39
CA GLY A 192 2.76 1.24 16.04
C GLY A 192 3.17 0.03 16.89
N TYR A 193 4.35 -0.53 16.66
CA TYR A 193 4.88 -1.63 17.44
C TYR A 193 5.57 -1.14 18.72
N ASP A 194 6.65 -0.37 18.60
CA ASP A 194 7.41 0.20 19.71
C ASP A 194 8.25 1.40 19.23
N ALA A 195 7.67 2.59 19.33
CA ALA A 195 8.29 3.80 18.82
C ALA A 195 9.54 4.23 19.61
N ASP A 196 9.69 3.81 20.86
CA ASP A 196 10.85 4.15 21.69
C ASP A 196 12.03 3.23 21.32
N ARG A 197 11.78 1.94 21.21
CA ARG A 197 12.79 0.96 20.78
C ARG A 197 13.33 1.25 19.39
N PHE A 198 12.45 1.66 18.45
CA PHE A 198 12.81 1.89 17.05
C PHE A 198 12.90 3.37 16.70
N ARG A 199 13.15 4.22 17.70
CA ARG A 199 13.17 5.67 17.51
C ARG A 199 14.11 6.11 16.40
N ARG A 200 15.30 5.56 16.33
CA ARG A 200 16.32 5.92 15.35
C ARG A 200 15.89 5.53 13.93
N GLU A 201 15.40 4.32 13.75
CA GLU A 201 14.93 3.80 12.48
C GLU A 201 13.73 4.60 11.95
N ILE A 202 12.82 4.99 12.85
CA ILE A 202 11.65 5.83 12.53
C ILE A 202 12.08 7.23 12.11
N ASP A 203 12.96 7.88 12.89
CA ASP A 203 13.47 9.21 12.56
C ASP A 203 14.23 9.22 11.22
N ASP A 204 15.07 8.20 10.96
CA ASP A 204 15.78 8.02 9.69
C ASP A 204 14.80 7.82 8.51
N ALA A 205 13.75 7.01 8.71
CA ALA A 205 12.73 6.80 7.68
C ALA A 205 11.97 8.08 7.35
N PHE A 206 11.53 8.84 8.37
CA PHE A 206 10.86 10.13 8.16
C PHE A 206 11.77 11.15 7.47
N ALA A 207 13.05 11.20 7.85
CA ALA A 207 14.04 12.09 7.23
C ALA A 207 14.26 11.77 5.74
N ARG A 208 14.25 10.48 5.36
CA ARG A 208 14.33 10.07 3.95
C ARG A 208 13.04 10.41 3.19
N ILE A 209 11.86 10.08 3.74
CA ILE A 209 10.55 10.42 3.15
C ILE A 209 10.45 11.93 2.85
N ALA A 210 10.98 12.78 3.73
CA ALA A 210 10.96 14.23 3.53
C ALA A 210 11.75 14.69 2.29
N LYS A 211 12.77 13.92 1.88
CA LYS A 211 13.64 14.22 0.72
C LYS A 211 13.11 13.64 -0.58
N GLU A 212 12.28 12.60 -0.51
CA GLU A 212 11.75 11.93 -1.70
C GLU A 212 10.69 12.78 -2.40
N LYS A 213 10.65 12.69 -3.72
CA LYS A 213 9.63 13.34 -4.54
C LYS A 213 8.44 12.40 -4.72
N PRO A 214 7.24 12.75 -4.21
CA PRO A 214 6.04 11.93 -4.43
C PRO A 214 5.71 11.81 -5.92
N GLN A 215 5.36 10.61 -6.35
CA GLN A 215 4.95 10.30 -7.70
C GLN A 215 3.42 10.19 -7.83
N THR A 216 2.72 10.03 -6.71
CA THR A 216 1.27 9.84 -6.66
C THR A 216 0.64 10.71 -5.58
N ALA A 217 -0.69 10.92 -5.68
CA ALA A 217 -1.45 11.61 -4.64
C ALA A 217 -1.38 10.87 -3.29
N TYR A 218 -1.37 9.52 -3.31
CA TYR A 218 -1.15 8.73 -2.10
C TYR A 218 0.20 9.01 -1.46
N GLU A 219 1.28 9.06 -2.24
CA GLU A 219 2.62 9.38 -1.72
C GLU A 219 2.72 10.81 -1.20
N THR A 220 2.02 11.77 -1.83
CA THR A 220 1.92 13.13 -1.33
C THR A 220 1.29 13.16 0.07
N LEU A 221 0.21 12.42 0.26
CA LEU A 221 -0.44 12.28 1.56
C LEU A 221 0.46 11.54 2.57
N ALA A 222 1.10 10.44 2.16
CA ALA A 222 2.00 9.66 3.01
C ALA A 222 3.17 10.53 3.52
N ARG A 223 3.75 11.39 2.66
CA ARG A 223 4.78 12.36 3.05
C ARG A 223 4.26 13.39 4.04
N ALA A 224 3.05 13.90 3.84
CA ALA A 224 2.44 14.86 4.77
C ALA A 224 2.19 14.22 6.15
N ARG A 225 1.65 12.99 6.18
CA ARG A 225 1.45 12.22 7.41
C ARG A 225 2.77 11.90 8.13
N ALA A 226 3.80 11.52 7.38
CA ALA A 226 5.15 11.29 7.93
C ALA A 226 5.72 12.55 8.57
N ALA A 227 5.56 13.73 7.94
CA ALA A 227 6.00 15.01 8.49
C ALA A 227 5.23 15.37 9.78
N GLU A 228 3.92 15.11 9.84
CA GLU A 228 3.13 15.30 11.06
C GLU A 228 3.62 14.39 12.18
N LEU A 229 3.81 13.09 11.92
CA LEU A 229 4.31 12.14 12.91
C LEU A 229 5.71 12.51 13.41
N ALA A 230 6.63 12.89 12.51
CA ALA A 230 7.97 13.34 12.87
C ALA A 230 7.93 14.57 13.80
N ARG A 231 7.05 15.52 13.53
CA ARG A 231 6.85 16.71 14.38
C ARG A 231 6.33 16.35 15.76
N LEU A 232 5.31 15.49 15.85
CA LEU A 232 4.74 15.05 17.13
C LEU A 232 5.78 14.30 17.96
N LEU A 233 6.54 13.43 17.33
CA LEU A 233 7.59 12.64 17.97
C LEU A 233 8.74 13.53 18.48
N LYS A 234 9.12 14.55 17.70
CA LYS A 234 10.15 15.54 18.08
C LYS A 234 9.71 16.43 19.25
N ASN A 235 8.42 16.81 19.29
CA ASN A 235 7.88 17.66 20.33
C ASN A 235 7.55 16.90 21.64
N GLY A 236 7.72 15.57 21.67
CA GLY A 236 7.39 14.73 22.82
C GLY A 236 5.90 14.55 23.05
N ASP A 237 5.04 14.88 22.10
CA ASP A 237 3.60 14.70 22.18
C ASP A 237 3.21 13.25 21.87
N ARG A 238 3.54 12.36 22.81
CA ARG A 238 3.38 10.92 22.64
C ARG A 238 1.93 10.51 22.47
N ALA A 239 1.02 11.11 23.21
CA ALA A 239 -0.41 10.74 23.14
C ALA A 239 -1.02 11.05 21.77
N GLN A 240 -0.72 12.22 21.21
CA GLN A 240 -1.16 12.56 19.86
C GLN A 240 -0.45 11.72 18.80
N PHE A 241 0.86 11.45 18.96
CA PHE A 241 1.61 10.58 18.07
C PHE A 241 0.94 9.20 17.98
N ASP A 242 0.70 8.54 19.10
CA ASP A 242 0.11 7.19 19.14
C ASP A 242 -1.30 7.20 18.54
N THR A 243 -2.10 8.22 18.82
CA THR A 243 -3.43 8.39 18.22
C THR A 243 -3.36 8.51 16.70
N ARG A 244 -2.42 9.31 16.16
CA ARG A 244 -2.23 9.47 14.72
C ARG A 244 -1.70 8.20 14.07
N VAL A 245 -0.74 7.51 14.70
CA VAL A 245 -0.21 6.24 14.22
C VAL A 245 -1.34 5.21 14.07
N ARG A 246 -2.15 5.00 15.11
CA ARG A 246 -3.32 4.09 15.04
C ARG A 246 -4.25 4.43 13.89
N ARG A 247 -4.62 5.70 13.77
CA ARG A 247 -5.49 6.17 12.70
C ARG A 247 -4.90 5.89 11.31
N TYR A 248 -3.61 6.21 11.10
CA TYR A 248 -2.96 6.01 9.80
C TYR A 248 -2.70 4.54 9.48
N GLN A 249 -2.66 3.68 10.50
CA GLN A 249 -2.67 2.24 10.33
C GLN A 249 -4.06 1.67 10.00
N GLY A 250 -5.12 2.48 10.02
CA GLY A 250 -6.48 2.05 9.71
C GLY A 250 -7.23 1.39 10.87
N TYR A 251 -6.81 1.66 12.11
CA TYR A 251 -7.57 1.25 13.30
C TYR A 251 -8.75 2.18 13.54
N PRO A 252 -9.90 1.65 14.03
CA PRO A 252 -11.02 2.44 14.49
C PRO A 252 -10.68 3.24 15.76
#